data_00a5faedcc373d1a6359153e1aad337e
#
_entry.id   00a5faedcc373d1a6359153e1aad337e
#
_cell.length_a   1.000
_cell.length_b   1.000
_cell.length_c   1.000
_cell.angle_alpha   90.00
_cell.angle_beta   90.00
_cell.angle_gamma   90.00
#
_symmetry.space_group_name_H-M   'P 1'
#
loop_
_entity.id
_entity.type
_entity.pdbx_description
1 polymer ?
#
loop_
_entity_poly.entity_id
_entity_poly.type
_entity_poly.pdbx_seq_one_letter_code
_entity_poly.pdbx_strand_id
1 'polypeptide(L)'
;MSTQDDYWQQKVKITKKRHPDIEGIEWGQLALLAWTFCIFADTIKMEIFQILVSSFMRLIDQFHRLGEFLEGQDTQPGLPALARALNCTERNVRGLLRKMEAQGWLRWESARGRGHFSRLTILVPPQHAVLDRLSALLAEGELEQAFASLADEQRRQLLKRLPDFLGIDTEGSHCHRLRIPLYRAVDELDPYRVISRLEAHLVRQIFSRLTEFDRHTQRVVPALAHHWESEEDGRVWHFWLRPNIVFHDGTPLEPEDVRYTLLRMRDEPSYFQRLYRHLLDVEIGDGRRIVCRLSDVDHLWPQRLAAANASIVPRHRKPDFARMPIGTGPFRLTRHSEYRITLSAFGHHYRERALLDELDLWFLPSTGLADGFDLRFGHSVSRTQANKGIVRVQAGCTYVVCNATRDGFRQREQRLALADWLAPGRLFGADDPARRPAAGLLPAWQHRVAASGPVPSLPAQTELILVTGETHDELALARIIEARLREADIRLQVMALPYAELIRRDWLDAADLVLGSEILHDDEDFGCYEWFAADSIFRQWMPADAVLELDRVLHGLQAQADARVRMTGYEEIGRQLVEAGWLIPISHEHQHIELESHVAGVEAAPLGFVPFANLWVR
;
A
#
# COMPACT_ATOMS: atom_id res chain seq x y z
N MET A 1 8.89 -5.98 34.00
CA MET A 1 9.78 -7.15 34.27
C MET A 1 9.50 -7.87 35.57
N SER A 2 8.80 -7.30 36.58
CA SER A 2 8.65 -7.98 37.89
C SER A 2 7.49 -8.99 38.01
N THR A 3 6.41 -8.88 37.26
CA THR A 3 5.22 -9.76 37.41
C THR A 3 5.25 -11.05 36.61
N GLN A 4 6.03 -11.10 35.54
CA GLN A 4 6.15 -12.30 34.71
C GLN A 4 7.21 -13.26 35.26
N ASP A 5 8.29 -12.75 35.84
CA ASP A 5 9.32 -13.54 36.51
C ASP A 5 8.78 -14.23 37.78
N ASP A 6 7.95 -13.54 38.57
CA ASP A 6 7.32 -14.11 39.77
C ASP A 6 6.33 -15.25 39.43
N TYR A 7 5.56 -15.12 38.35
CA TYR A 7 4.66 -16.16 37.87
C TYR A 7 5.42 -17.43 37.45
N TRP A 8 6.51 -17.29 36.76
CA TRP A 8 7.34 -18.42 36.33
C TRP A 8 8.10 -19.07 37.47
N GLN A 9 8.62 -18.28 38.43
CA GLN A 9 9.25 -18.84 39.62
C GLN A 9 8.28 -19.64 40.50
N GLN A 10 7.01 -19.22 40.57
CA GLN A 10 5.99 -19.95 41.32
C GLN A 10 5.59 -21.25 40.62
N LYS A 11 5.48 -21.29 39.30
CA LYS A 11 5.22 -22.50 38.52
C LYS A 11 6.37 -23.52 38.60
N VAL A 12 7.61 -23.05 38.53
CA VAL A 12 8.80 -23.93 38.67
C VAL A 12 8.89 -24.54 40.07
N LYS A 13 8.53 -23.80 41.14
CA LYS A 13 8.46 -24.36 42.51
C LYS A 13 7.41 -25.49 42.64
N ILE A 14 6.28 -25.37 41.96
CA ILE A 14 5.22 -26.38 41.95
C ILE A 14 5.66 -27.63 41.17
N THR A 15 6.40 -27.46 40.07
CA THR A 15 6.88 -28.57 39.24
C THR A 15 8.02 -29.34 39.93
N LYS A 16 8.95 -28.67 40.60
CA LYS A 16 10.00 -29.30 41.43
C LYS A 16 9.44 -30.11 42.59
N LYS A 17 8.29 -29.71 43.15
CA LYS A 17 7.61 -30.47 44.22
C LYS A 17 6.94 -31.74 43.74
N ARG A 18 6.67 -31.88 42.42
CA ARG A 18 6.03 -33.06 41.82
C ARG A 18 7.01 -34.06 41.19
N HIS A 19 8.22 -33.64 40.85
CA HIS A 19 9.25 -34.48 40.21
C HIS A 19 10.62 -34.18 40.79
N PRO A 20 11.08 -34.90 41.84
CA PRO A 20 12.34 -34.61 42.53
C PRO A 20 13.60 -34.98 41.74
N ASP A 21 13.52 -35.67 40.61
CA ASP A 21 14.67 -36.21 39.85
C ASP A 21 15.24 -35.21 38.81
N ILE A 22 14.90 -33.92 38.88
CA ILE A 22 15.39 -32.86 37.96
C ILE A 22 16.47 -32.02 38.65
N GLU A 23 17.47 -32.63 39.22
CA GLU A 23 18.72 -31.94 39.67
C GLU A 23 19.79 -32.13 38.59
N GLY A 24 20.10 -31.05 37.82
CA GLY A 24 21.24 -31.03 36.88
C GLY A 24 21.04 -30.34 35.56
N ILE A 25 19.89 -29.72 35.29
CA ILE A 25 19.66 -29.00 34.02
C ILE A 25 19.87 -27.52 34.23
N GLU A 26 20.78 -26.93 33.45
CA GLU A 26 21.07 -25.47 33.47
C GLU A 26 19.84 -24.66 32.95
N TRP A 27 19.60 -23.49 33.53
CA TRP A 27 18.49 -22.60 33.25
C TRP A 27 18.33 -22.27 31.77
N GLY A 28 19.43 -22.24 31.00
CA GLY A 28 19.40 -22.02 29.55
C GLY A 28 18.70 -23.13 28.76
N GLN A 29 18.84 -24.39 29.20
CA GLN A 29 18.23 -25.55 28.55
C GLN A 29 16.73 -25.68 28.87
N LEU A 30 16.31 -25.31 30.08
CA LEU A 30 14.88 -25.27 30.45
C LEU A 30 14.13 -24.14 29.76
N ALA A 31 14.76 -22.97 29.55
CA ALA A 31 14.19 -21.88 28.77
C ALA A 31 14.07 -22.25 27.29
N LEU A 32 15.08 -22.94 26.72
CA LEU A 32 15.02 -23.44 25.33
C LEU A 32 13.96 -24.51 25.14
N LEU A 33 13.80 -25.45 26.10
CA LEU A 33 12.75 -26.46 26.08
C LEU A 33 11.35 -25.86 26.25
N ALA A 34 11.18 -24.87 27.11
CA ALA A 34 9.92 -24.17 27.27
C ALA A 34 9.56 -23.36 26.00
N TRP A 35 10.56 -22.72 25.38
CA TRP A 35 10.40 -21.98 24.14
C TRP A 35 10.07 -22.90 22.96
N THR A 36 10.77 -24.04 22.85
CA THR A 36 10.49 -25.08 21.86
C THR A 36 9.11 -25.72 22.09
N PHE A 37 8.68 -25.91 23.34
CA PHE A 37 7.36 -26.46 23.68
C PHE A 37 6.22 -25.46 23.38
N CYS A 38 6.44 -24.15 23.56
CA CYS A 38 5.48 -23.13 23.14
C CYS A 38 5.33 -23.08 21.61
N ILE A 39 6.45 -23.09 20.87
CA ILE A 39 6.43 -23.12 19.39
C ILE A 39 5.77 -24.41 18.89
N PHE A 40 6.06 -25.56 19.50
CA PHE A 40 5.45 -26.84 19.12
C PHE A 40 3.96 -26.90 19.46
N ALA A 41 3.54 -26.31 20.58
CA ALA A 41 2.13 -26.22 20.96
C ALA A 41 1.33 -25.30 20.02
N ASP A 42 1.93 -24.21 19.57
CA ASP A 42 1.29 -23.30 18.60
C ASP A 42 1.28 -23.90 17.19
N THR A 43 2.32 -24.63 16.79
CA THR A 43 2.34 -25.38 15.52
C THR A 43 1.29 -26.49 15.50
N ILE A 44 1.14 -27.27 16.58
CA ILE A 44 0.10 -28.32 16.70
C ILE A 44 -1.30 -27.70 16.72
N LYS A 45 -1.49 -26.57 17.40
CA LYS A 45 -2.76 -25.83 17.35
C LYS A 45 -3.07 -25.34 15.94
N MET A 46 -2.08 -24.81 15.21
CA MET A 46 -2.24 -24.39 13.82
C MET A 46 -2.60 -25.56 12.90
N GLU A 47 -1.91 -26.71 13.02
CA GLU A 47 -2.23 -27.89 12.21
C GLU A 47 -3.64 -28.43 12.50
N ILE A 48 -4.02 -28.54 13.78
CA ILE A 48 -5.37 -28.95 14.17
C ILE A 48 -6.41 -27.96 13.66
N PHE A 49 -6.14 -26.66 13.77
CA PHE A 49 -7.01 -25.62 13.27
C PHE A 49 -7.16 -25.69 11.74
N GLN A 50 -6.06 -25.85 10.98
CA GLN A 50 -6.09 -26.04 9.53
C GLN A 50 -6.93 -27.27 9.11
N ILE A 51 -6.79 -28.38 9.83
CA ILE A 51 -7.57 -29.60 9.59
C ILE A 51 -9.06 -29.35 9.87
N LEU A 52 -9.39 -28.62 10.94
CA LEU A 52 -10.76 -28.30 11.31
C LEU A 52 -11.41 -27.35 10.30
N VAL A 53 -10.71 -26.28 9.90
CA VAL A 53 -11.20 -25.33 8.89
C VAL A 53 -11.37 -26.00 7.53
N SER A 54 -10.39 -26.80 7.09
CA SER A 54 -10.48 -27.55 5.83
C SER A 54 -11.61 -28.59 5.84
N SER A 55 -11.84 -29.22 6.98
CA SER A 55 -12.96 -30.16 7.16
C SER A 55 -14.32 -29.45 7.14
N PHE A 56 -14.39 -28.27 7.74
CA PHE A 56 -15.59 -27.45 7.79
C PHE A 56 -15.92 -26.86 6.41
N MET A 57 -14.92 -26.35 5.67
CA MET A 57 -15.12 -25.86 4.29
C MET A 57 -15.63 -26.96 3.37
N ARG A 58 -15.09 -28.18 3.48
CA ARG A 58 -15.65 -29.33 2.74
C ARG A 58 -17.11 -29.62 3.12
N LEU A 59 -17.49 -29.39 4.37
CA LEU A 59 -18.87 -29.57 4.80
C LEU A 59 -19.79 -28.50 4.19
N ILE A 60 -19.32 -27.27 4.10
CA ILE A 60 -20.02 -26.16 3.43
C ILE A 60 -20.19 -26.43 1.93
N ASP A 61 -19.14 -26.89 1.24
CA ASP A 61 -19.22 -27.25 -0.18
C ASP A 61 -20.28 -28.35 -0.42
N GLN A 62 -20.33 -29.33 0.47
CA GLN A 62 -21.36 -30.38 0.42
C GLN A 62 -22.76 -29.82 0.72
N PHE A 63 -22.86 -28.82 1.60
CA PHE A 63 -24.13 -28.16 1.89
C PHE A 63 -24.63 -27.30 0.72
N HIS A 64 -23.73 -26.62 0.00
CA HIS A 64 -24.05 -25.91 -1.25
C HIS A 64 -24.58 -26.87 -2.33
N ARG A 65 -23.88 -27.97 -2.59
CA ARG A 65 -24.34 -28.99 -3.55
C ARG A 65 -25.69 -29.57 -3.17
N LEU A 66 -25.96 -29.70 -1.88
CA LEU A 66 -27.24 -30.13 -1.36
C LEU A 66 -28.33 -29.10 -1.64
N GLY A 67 -28.04 -27.81 -1.45
CA GLY A 67 -28.93 -26.69 -1.76
C GLY A 67 -29.29 -26.63 -3.25
N GLU A 68 -28.29 -26.66 -4.14
CA GLU A 68 -28.48 -26.70 -5.60
C GLU A 68 -29.32 -27.90 -6.04
N PHE A 69 -29.11 -29.06 -5.44
CA PHE A 69 -29.90 -30.25 -5.72
C PHE A 69 -31.36 -30.10 -5.30
N LEU A 70 -31.65 -29.35 -4.24
CA LEU A 70 -33.00 -29.18 -3.70
C LEU A 70 -33.78 -28.03 -4.34
N GLU A 71 -33.13 -27.06 -4.96
CA GLU A 71 -33.78 -25.92 -5.64
C GLU A 71 -34.65 -26.32 -6.85
N GLY A 72 -34.76 -27.58 -7.20
CA GLY A 72 -35.60 -28.07 -8.31
C GLY A 72 -36.39 -29.32 -8.01
N GLN A 73 -36.37 -29.85 -6.77
CA GLN A 73 -36.94 -31.16 -6.48
C GLN A 73 -37.72 -31.23 -5.15
N ASP A 74 -38.57 -32.26 -5.06
CA ASP A 74 -39.37 -32.60 -3.89
C ASP A 74 -38.54 -32.71 -2.58
N THR A 75 -39.06 -32.16 -1.50
CA THR A 75 -38.43 -32.11 -0.17
C THR A 75 -38.28 -33.49 0.52
N GLN A 76 -38.49 -34.59 -0.20
CA GLN A 76 -38.40 -35.97 0.27
C GLN A 76 -37.35 -36.81 -0.49
N PRO A 77 -36.08 -36.37 -0.58
CA PRO A 77 -35.07 -37.10 -1.33
C PRO A 77 -34.67 -38.40 -0.61
N GLY A 78 -34.60 -39.50 -1.37
CA GLY A 78 -34.05 -40.77 -0.86
C GLY A 78 -32.51 -40.69 -0.68
N LEU A 79 -31.97 -41.49 0.27
CA LEU A 79 -30.52 -41.57 0.50
C LEU A 79 -29.70 -41.84 -0.77
N PRO A 80 -30.11 -42.69 -1.72
CA PRO A 80 -29.38 -42.90 -2.97
C PRO A 80 -29.32 -41.67 -3.86
N ALA A 81 -30.35 -40.83 -3.86
CA ALA A 81 -30.37 -39.56 -4.61
C ALA A 81 -29.40 -38.54 -3.99
N LEU A 82 -29.44 -38.43 -2.65
CA LEU A 82 -28.49 -37.60 -1.90
C LEU A 82 -27.04 -38.06 -2.07
N ALA A 83 -26.80 -39.36 -2.11
CA ALA A 83 -25.46 -39.91 -2.32
C ALA A 83 -24.88 -39.52 -3.70
N ARG A 84 -25.73 -39.52 -4.73
CA ARG A 84 -25.36 -39.03 -6.07
C ARG A 84 -25.10 -37.53 -6.09
N ALA A 85 -25.98 -36.72 -5.51
CA ALA A 85 -25.84 -35.26 -5.44
C ALA A 85 -24.56 -34.83 -4.71
N LEU A 86 -24.24 -35.49 -3.61
CA LEU A 86 -23.06 -35.20 -2.78
C LEU A 86 -21.81 -35.98 -3.22
N ASN A 87 -21.88 -36.76 -4.30
CA ASN A 87 -20.79 -37.60 -4.80
C ASN A 87 -20.10 -38.42 -3.72
N CYS A 88 -20.88 -39.14 -2.91
CA CYS A 88 -20.38 -39.95 -1.80
C CYS A 88 -21.27 -41.16 -1.51
N THR A 89 -20.83 -42.03 -0.60
CA THR A 89 -21.62 -43.23 -0.19
C THR A 89 -22.79 -42.85 0.72
N GLU A 90 -23.88 -43.61 0.72
CA GLU A 90 -25.04 -43.40 1.61
C GLU A 90 -24.65 -43.36 3.10
N ARG A 91 -23.62 -44.15 3.49
CA ARG A 91 -23.06 -44.09 4.85
C ARG A 91 -22.47 -42.73 5.17
N ASN A 92 -21.77 -42.15 4.20
CA ASN A 92 -21.15 -40.85 4.35
C ASN A 92 -22.21 -39.72 4.33
N VAL A 93 -23.29 -39.84 3.50
CA VAL A 93 -24.43 -38.92 3.51
C VAL A 93 -25.00 -38.77 4.91
N ARG A 94 -25.27 -39.88 5.61
CA ARG A 94 -25.79 -39.82 6.99
C ARG A 94 -24.85 -39.09 7.94
N GLY A 95 -23.54 -39.25 7.75
CA GLY A 95 -22.52 -38.53 8.54
C GLY A 95 -22.52 -37.04 8.24
N LEU A 96 -22.63 -36.65 6.97
CA LEU A 96 -22.71 -35.26 6.53
C LEU A 96 -23.98 -34.59 7.05
N LEU A 97 -25.15 -35.23 6.86
CA LEU A 97 -26.42 -34.66 7.33
C LEU A 97 -26.44 -34.42 8.84
N ARG A 98 -25.88 -35.35 9.65
CA ARG A 98 -25.75 -35.18 11.11
C ARG A 98 -24.84 -34.00 11.46
N LYS A 99 -23.74 -33.81 10.71
CA LYS A 99 -22.84 -32.69 10.93
C LYS A 99 -23.52 -31.37 10.57
N MET A 100 -24.25 -31.29 9.45
CA MET A 100 -25.00 -30.12 9.02
C MET A 100 -26.16 -29.81 9.99
N GLU A 101 -26.83 -30.83 10.51
CA GLU A 101 -27.88 -30.70 11.53
C GLU A 101 -27.32 -30.18 12.86
N ALA A 102 -26.15 -30.68 13.28
CA ALA A 102 -25.45 -30.21 14.48
C ALA A 102 -25.02 -28.72 14.37
N GLN A 103 -24.83 -28.22 13.14
CA GLN A 103 -24.59 -26.78 12.85
C GLN A 103 -25.89 -25.97 12.75
N GLY A 104 -27.07 -26.62 12.86
CA GLY A 104 -28.35 -25.93 12.71
C GLY A 104 -28.72 -25.54 11.27
N TRP A 105 -28.01 -26.03 10.25
CA TRP A 105 -28.23 -25.66 8.85
C TRP A 105 -29.44 -26.32 8.21
N LEU A 106 -29.74 -27.55 8.66
CA LEU A 106 -30.85 -28.35 8.18
C LEU A 106 -31.44 -29.21 9.29
N ARG A 107 -32.61 -29.79 9.02
CA ARG A 107 -33.23 -30.81 9.83
C ARG A 107 -33.48 -32.05 8.97
N TRP A 108 -33.05 -33.22 9.47
CA TRP A 108 -33.21 -34.50 8.81
C TRP A 108 -34.09 -35.45 9.61
N GLU A 109 -35.26 -35.76 9.11
CA GLU A 109 -36.20 -36.72 9.69
C GLU A 109 -36.14 -38.01 8.88
N SER A 110 -35.52 -39.06 9.47
CA SER A 110 -35.39 -40.35 8.80
C SER A 110 -36.69 -41.15 8.86
N ALA A 111 -37.12 -41.69 7.73
CA ALA A 111 -38.27 -42.57 7.67
C ALA A 111 -38.09 -43.83 8.53
N ARG A 112 -39.10 -44.20 9.32
CA ARG A 112 -39.19 -45.45 10.05
C ARG A 112 -40.40 -46.23 9.53
N GLY A 113 -40.16 -47.37 8.88
CA GLY A 113 -41.21 -48.29 8.39
C GLY A 113 -41.40 -48.28 6.86
N ARG A 114 -42.07 -49.33 6.32
CA ARG A 114 -42.42 -49.42 4.87
C ARG A 114 -43.45 -48.37 4.51
N GLY A 115 -43.18 -47.57 3.47
CA GLY A 115 -44.10 -46.53 2.93
C GLY A 115 -43.91 -45.13 3.49
N HIS A 116 -42.92 -44.87 4.38
CA HIS A 116 -42.60 -43.55 4.87
C HIS A 116 -41.38 -42.96 4.14
N PHE A 117 -41.45 -41.64 3.79
CA PHE A 117 -40.38 -40.91 3.12
C PHE A 117 -39.59 -40.08 4.15
N SER A 118 -38.28 -40.06 4.02
CA SER A 118 -37.44 -39.16 4.81
C SER A 118 -37.68 -37.72 4.41
N ARG A 119 -37.70 -36.80 5.35
CA ARG A 119 -37.90 -35.38 5.12
C ARG A 119 -36.59 -34.59 5.40
N LEU A 120 -36.21 -33.77 4.46
CA LEU A 120 -35.08 -32.82 4.59
C LEU A 120 -35.60 -31.40 4.53
N THR A 121 -35.30 -30.61 5.54
CA THR A 121 -35.69 -29.20 5.61
C THR A 121 -34.43 -28.37 5.78
N ILE A 122 -34.15 -27.45 4.85
CA ILE A 122 -33.07 -26.47 4.98
C ILE A 122 -33.57 -25.37 5.91
N LEU A 123 -32.84 -25.12 7.00
CA LEU A 123 -33.15 -24.10 8.01
C LEU A 123 -32.42 -22.77 7.72
N VAL A 124 -31.22 -22.85 7.14
CA VAL A 124 -30.37 -21.69 6.79
C VAL A 124 -30.00 -21.82 5.32
N PRO A 125 -30.18 -20.79 4.48
CA PRO A 125 -29.70 -20.83 3.10
C PRO A 125 -28.21 -21.18 3.07
N PRO A 126 -27.72 -22.04 2.15
CA PRO A 126 -26.33 -22.46 2.10
C PRO A 126 -25.33 -21.30 2.06
N GLN A 127 -25.68 -20.21 1.40
CA GLN A 127 -24.89 -18.97 1.36
C GLN A 127 -24.74 -18.30 2.73
N HIS A 128 -25.71 -18.42 3.63
CA HIS A 128 -25.65 -17.84 4.97
C HIS A 128 -24.83 -18.69 5.95
N ALA A 129 -24.76 -20.00 5.75
CA ALA A 129 -23.96 -20.90 6.61
C ALA A 129 -22.45 -20.58 6.56
N VAL A 130 -21.94 -20.11 5.41
CA VAL A 130 -20.56 -19.57 5.27
C VAL A 130 -20.42 -18.28 6.04
N LEU A 131 -21.43 -17.42 5.94
CA LEU A 131 -21.45 -16.09 6.51
C LEU A 131 -21.34 -16.11 8.03
N ASP A 132 -22.15 -16.93 8.69
CA ASP A 132 -22.20 -17.02 10.16
C ASP A 132 -20.84 -17.47 10.75
N ARG A 133 -20.17 -18.43 10.09
CA ARG A 133 -18.86 -18.90 10.58
C ARG A 133 -17.74 -17.90 10.30
N LEU A 134 -17.78 -17.21 9.16
CA LEU A 134 -16.82 -16.17 8.85
C LEU A 134 -16.95 -14.98 9.81
N SER A 135 -18.17 -14.59 10.15
CA SER A 135 -18.43 -13.57 11.16
C SER A 135 -17.83 -13.98 12.52
N ALA A 136 -17.96 -15.26 12.90
CA ALA A 136 -17.34 -15.76 14.12
C ALA A 136 -15.81 -15.73 14.07
N LEU A 137 -15.18 -16.16 12.95
CA LEU A 137 -13.73 -16.11 12.76
C LEU A 137 -13.19 -14.68 12.69
N LEU A 138 -13.98 -13.74 12.12
CA LEU A 138 -13.68 -12.30 12.15
C LEU A 138 -13.68 -11.75 13.57
N ALA A 139 -14.70 -12.12 14.35
CA ALA A 139 -14.82 -11.72 15.74
C ALA A 139 -13.69 -12.29 16.63
N GLU A 140 -13.25 -13.52 16.33
CA GLU A 140 -12.14 -14.18 17.01
C GLU A 140 -10.75 -13.69 16.55
N GLY A 141 -10.68 -12.86 15.48
CA GLY A 141 -9.42 -12.36 14.92
C GLY A 141 -8.60 -13.39 14.12
N GLU A 142 -9.16 -14.57 13.83
CA GLU A 142 -8.50 -15.69 13.18
C GLU A 142 -8.73 -15.78 11.66
N LEU A 143 -9.28 -14.73 11.06
CA LEU A 143 -9.61 -14.68 9.63
C LEU A 143 -8.41 -15.02 8.73
N GLU A 144 -7.24 -14.53 9.09
CA GLU A 144 -6.00 -14.73 8.31
C GLU A 144 -5.59 -16.20 8.27
N GLN A 145 -5.77 -16.91 9.38
CA GLN A 145 -5.52 -18.35 9.43
C GLN A 145 -6.54 -19.13 8.58
N ALA A 146 -7.79 -18.67 8.57
CA ALA A 146 -8.82 -19.22 7.69
C ALA A 146 -8.47 -19.00 6.21
N PHE A 147 -8.03 -17.80 5.83
CA PHE A 147 -7.59 -17.50 4.45
C PHE A 147 -6.39 -18.34 4.02
N ALA A 148 -5.41 -18.53 4.88
CA ALA A 148 -4.22 -19.33 4.59
C ALA A 148 -4.56 -20.81 4.31
N SER A 149 -5.70 -21.30 4.83
CA SER A 149 -6.15 -22.68 4.66
C SER A 149 -7.01 -22.92 3.40
N LEU A 150 -7.41 -21.87 2.69
CA LEU A 150 -8.28 -21.95 1.52
C LEU A 150 -7.48 -22.09 0.22
N ALA A 151 -8.03 -22.83 -0.77
CA ALA A 151 -7.54 -22.83 -2.13
C ALA A 151 -7.75 -21.43 -2.77
N ASP A 152 -6.91 -21.04 -3.74
CA ASP A 152 -6.90 -19.72 -4.34
C ASP A 152 -8.25 -19.24 -4.88
N GLU A 153 -9.06 -20.14 -5.46
CA GLU A 153 -10.40 -19.80 -5.94
C GLU A 153 -11.37 -19.51 -4.80
N GLN A 154 -11.36 -20.33 -3.76
CA GLN A 154 -12.19 -20.13 -2.56
C GLN A 154 -11.80 -18.85 -1.84
N ARG A 155 -10.49 -18.58 -1.78
CA ARG A 155 -9.92 -17.35 -1.22
C ARG A 155 -10.42 -16.12 -2.00
N ARG A 156 -10.37 -16.14 -3.34
CA ARG A 156 -10.90 -15.06 -4.19
C ARG A 156 -12.39 -14.83 -4.01
N GLN A 157 -13.18 -15.91 -3.91
CA GLN A 157 -14.63 -15.80 -3.68
C GLN A 157 -14.94 -15.21 -2.31
N LEU A 158 -14.15 -15.58 -1.30
CA LEU A 158 -14.29 -15.06 0.05
C LEU A 158 -13.92 -13.57 0.13
N LEU A 159 -12.80 -13.18 -0.50
CA LEU A 159 -12.37 -11.78 -0.57
C LEU A 159 -13.42 -10.89 -1.24
N LYS A 160 -14.13 -11.37 -2.26
CA LYS A 160 -15.23 -10.62 -2.90
C LYS A 160 -16.42 -10.38 -1.96
N ARG A 161 -16.61 -11.25 -0.97
CA ARG A 161 -17.73 -11.19 0.00
C ARG A 161 -17.30 -10.61 1.36
N LEU A 162 -16.01 -10.40 1.56
CA LEU A 162 -15.47 -9.86 2.82
C LEU A 162 -16.12 -8.52 3.22
N PRO A 163 -16.42 -7.59 2.29
CA PRO A 163 -17.13 -6.35 2.62
C PRO A 163 -18.49 -6.56 3.25
N ASP A 164 -19.25 -7.61 2.85
CA ASP A 164 -20.56 -7.94 3.40
C ASP A 164 -20.48 -8.29 4.92
N PHE A 165 -19.30 -8.69 5.38
CA PHE A 165 -19.05 -9.09 6.77
C PHE A 165 -18.42 -8.00 7.63
N LEU A 166 -17.68 -7.08 7.00
CA LEU A 166 -17.00 -6.01 7.71
C LEU A 166 -17.97 -4.94 8.25
N GLY A 167 -19.20 -4.91 7.75
CA GLY A 167 -20.27 -4.02 8.21
C GLY A 167 -20.88 -4.38 9.58
N ILE A 168 -20.50 -5.52 10.17
CA ILE A 168 -21.02 -5.92 11.49
C ILE A 168 -20.14 -5.28 12.57
N ASP A 169 -20.53 -4.10 13.05
CA ASP A 169 -20.04 -3.59 14.34
C ASP A 169 -20.55 -4.52 15.44
N THR A 170 -19.64 -5.05 16.24
CA THR A 170 -20.00 -5.59 17.55
C THR A 170 -20.51 -4.40 18.38
N GLU A 171 -21.82 -4.24 18.47
CA GLU A 171 -22.47 -3.29 19.36
C GLU A 171 -21.86 -3.44 20.77
N GLY A 172 -21.15 -2.40 21.22
CA GLY A 172 -20.55 -2.35 22.56
C GLY A 172 -19.05 -2.08 22.63
N SER A 173 -18.33 -1.99 21.51
CA SER A 173 -16.93 -1.56 21.52
C SER A 173 -16.84 -0.04 21.56
N HIS A 174 -16.27 0.52 22.63
CA HIS A 174 -15.92 1.96 22.73
C HIS A 174 -14.68 2.33 21.89
N CYS A 175 -14.29 1.49 20.93
CA CYS A 175 -13.11 1.70 20.09
C CYS A 175 -13.49 2.42 18.80
N HIS A 176 -12.95 3.63 18.61
CA HIS A 176 -13.11 4.41 17.38
C HIS A 176 -12.21 3.83 16.28
N ARG A 177 -12.78 2.93 15.44
CA ARG A 177 -12.08 2.22 14.38
C ARG A 177 -12.64 2.62 13.01
N LEU A 178 -11.74 2.79 12.02
CA LEU A 178 -12.12 2.93 10.60
C LEU A 178 -11.56 1.79 9.77
N ARG A 179 -12.31 1.40 8.74
CA ARG A 179 -11.97 0.36 7.76
C ARG A 179 -11.82 0.99 6.38
N ILE A 180 -10.68 0.74 5.75
CA ILE A 180 -10.32 1.35 4.47
C ILE A 180 -9.89 0.24 3.51
N PRO A 181 -10.52 0.09 2.34
CA PRO A 181 -10.07 -0.85 1.33
C PRO A 181 -8.89 -0.26 0.54
N LEU A 182 -7.90 -1.11 0.28
CA LEU A 182 -6.76 -0.80 -0.57
C LEU A 182 -6.72 -1.81 -1.73
N TYR A 183 -6.24 -1.38 -2.88
CA TYR A 183 -6.26 -2.17 -4.13
C TYR A 183 -5.15 -3.22 -4.21
N ARG A 184 -4.12 -3.15 -3.38
CA ARG A 184 -3.00 -4.10 -3.33
C ARG A 184 -2.41 -4.23 -1.93
N ALA A 185 -1.74 -5.34 -1.69
CA ALA A 185 -0.94 -5.53 -0.49
C ALA A 185 0.27 -4.57 -0.46
N VAL A 186 0.77 -4.37 0.74
CA VAL A 186 1.98 -3.60 1.03
C VAL A 186 3.03 -4.59 1.54
N ASP A 187 4.19 -4.63 0.90
CA ASP A 187 5.24 -5.59 1.23
C ASP A 187 6.26 -5.03 2.22
N GLU A 188 6.69 -3.79 1.99
CA GLU A 188 7.79 -3.15 2.71
C GLU A 188 7.40 -1.73 3.16
N LEU A 189 7.80 -1.37 4.39
CA LEU A 189 7.55 -0.06 4.99
C LEU A 189 8.84 0.57 5.55
N ASP A 190 10.02 0.15 5.08
CA ASP A 190 11.27 0.86 5.36
C ASP A 190 11.26 2.20 4.59
N PRO A 191 11.26 3.36 5.26
CA PRO A 191 11.12 4.67 4.62
C PRO A 191 12.08 4.91 3.48
N TYR A 192 13.29 4.39 3.61
CA TYR A 192 14.37 4.56 2.66
C TYR A 192 14.17 3.81 1.32
N ARG A 193 13.32 2.76 1.31
CA ARG A 193 13.07 1.90 0.14
C ARG A 193 11.71 2.14 -0.50
N VAL A 194 10.86 2.85 0.19
CA VAL A 194 9.48 3.09 -0.25
C VAL A 194 9.44 4.19 -1.31
N ILE A 195 9.03 3.82 -2.53
CA ILE A 195 8.87 4.75 -3.66
C ILE A 195 7.41 4.96 -4.09
N SER A 196 6.47 4.13 -3.63
CA SER A 196 5.06 4.31 -3.96
C SER A 196 4.35 5.26 -3.01
N ARG A 197 3.31 5.90 -3.50
CA ARG A 197 2.47 6.83 -2.73
C ARG A 197 1.75 6.18 -1.56
N LEU A 198 1.30 4.93 -1.73
CA LEU A 198 0.58 4.19 -0.68
C LEU A 198 1.50 3.93 0.51
N GLU A 199 2.66 3.32 0.27
CA GLU A 199 3.63 3.05 1.32
C GLU A 199 4.18 4.35 1.93
N ALA A 200 4.46 5.38 1.11
CA ALA A 200 4.90 6.69 1.60
C ALA A 200 3.85 7.34 2.52
N HIS A 201 2.55 7.17 2.20
CA HIS A 201 1.48 7.62 3.08
C HIS A 201 1.47 6.86 4.41
N LEU A 202 1.62 5.53 4.40
CA LEU A 202 1.69 4.71 5.62
C LEU A 202 2.94 5.03 6.44
N VAL A 203 4.09 5.22 5.79
CA VAL A 203 5.34 5.68 6.43
C VAL A 203 5.12 6.99 7.19
N ARG A 204 4.39 7.95 6.62
CA ARG A 204 4.05 9.20 7.29
C ARG A 204 3.17 9.03 8.55
N GLN A 205 2.40 7.94 8.63
CA GLN A 205 1.60 7.64 9.82
C GLN A 205 2.43 6.93 10.92
N ILE A 206 3.42 6.13 10.52
CA ILE A 206 4.21 5.29 11.44
C ILE A 206 5.45 6.04 11.95
N PHE A 207 6.02 6.91 11.15
CA PHE A 207 7.28 7.60 11.45
C PHE A 207 7.09 9.11 11.56
N SER A 208 8.09 9.75 12.17
CA SER A 208 8.24 11.21 12.14
C SER A 208 9.58 11.60 11.50
N ARG A 209 9.66 12.84 11.07
CA ARG A 209 10.78 13.46 10.35
C ARG A 209 11.35 14.59 11.19
N LEU A 210 12.51 15.12 10.82
CA LEU A 210 13.07 16.28 11.53
C LEU A 210 12.19 17.51 11.40
N THR A 211 11.68 17.72 10.20
CA THR A 211 10.77 18.80 9.83
C THR A 211 9.53 18.21 9.19
N GLU A 212 8.53 19.04 8.96
CA GLU A 212 7.29 18.69 8.29
C GLU A 212 6.86 19.82 7.37
N PHE A 213 6.19 19.52 6.27
CA PHE A 213 5.61 20.53 5.40
C PHE A 213 4.15 20.74 5.74
N ASP A 214 3.78 21.97 6.07
CA ASP A 214 2.39 22.35 6.33
C ASP A 214 1.76 22.89 5.04
N ARG A 215 0.82 22.13 4.51
CA ARG A 215 0.10 22.44 3.28
C ARG A 215 -0.78 23.69 3.36
N HIS A 216 -1.21 24.12 4.55
CA HIS A 216 -2.07 25.29 4.72
C HIS A 216 -1.26 26.58 4.67
N THR A 217 -0.10 26.58 5.33
CA THR A 217 0.81 27.73 5.33
C THR A 217 1.82 27.67 4.18
N GLN A 218 1.94 26.55 3.47
CA GLN A 218 2.93 26.30 2.41
C GLN A 218 4.37 26.53 2.91
N ARG A 219 4.66 26.05 4.12
CA ARG A 219 5.95 26.21 4.79
C ARG A 219 6.40 24.94 5.49
N VAL A 220 7.70 24.83 5.62
CA VAL A 220 8.29 23.84 6.52
C VAL A 220 8.06 24.28 7.98
N VAL A 221 7.61 23.33 8.80
CA VAL A 221 7.28 23.53 10.20
C VAL A 221 8.04 22.55 11.09
N PRO A 222 8.25 22.88 12.39
CA PRO A 222 8.91 22.00 13.33
C PRO A 222 8.19 20.64 13.50
N ALA A 223 9.00 19.55 13.50
CA ALA A 223 8.54 18.18 13.82
C ALA A 223 9.38 17.59 14.95
N LEU A 224 10.23 16.56 14.71
CA LEU A 224 11.17 16.05 15.73
C LEU A 224 12.18 17.12 16.16
N ALA A 225 12.63 17.96 15.22
CA ALA A 225 13.34 19.20 15.54
C ALA A 225 12.32 20.30 15.85
N HIS A 226 12.52 20.99 16.97
CA HIS A 226 11.67 22.12 17.34
C HIS A 226 12.15 23.44 16.75
N HIS A 227 13.40 23.50 16.28
CA HIS A 227 14.05 24.67 15.69
C HIS A 227 15.19 24.23 14.76
N TRP A 228 15.50 25.05 13.76
CA TRP A 228 16.69 24.89 12.91
C TRP A 228 17.18 26.24 12.42
N GLU A 229 18.46 26.29 12.10
CA GLU A 229 19.16 27.45 11.54
C GLU A 229 20.16 26.99 10.50
N SER A 230 20.53 27.86 9.57
CA SER A 230 21.59 27.62 8.59
C SER A 230 22.73 28.61 8.70
N GLU A 231 23.91 28.14 8.42
CA GLU A 231 25.14 28.92 8.26
C GLU A 231 25.74 28.68 6.88
N GLU A 232 26.74 29.46 6.50
CA GLU A 232 27.47 29.33 5.24
C GLU A 232 26.54 29.25 4.00
N ASP A 233 25.52 30.12 3.99
CA ASP A 233 24.54 30.19 2.91
C ASP A 233 23.80 28.87 2.62
N GLY A 234 23.50 28.09 3.68
CA GLY A 234 22.78 26.82 3.54
C GLY A 234 23.69 25.58 3.33
N ARG A 235 24.99 25.68 3.58
CA ARG A 235 25.89 24.50 3.61
C ARG A 235 25.97 23.83 4.95
N VAL A 236 25.68 24.54 6.03
CA VAL A 236 25.67 24.00 7.39
C VAL A 236 24.31 24.22 7.99
N TRP A 237 23.68 23.16 8.44
CA TRP A 237 22.35 23.20 9.03
C TRP A 237 22.38 22.64 10.45
N HIS A 238 21.82 23.40 11.38
CA HIS A 238 21.67 23.03 12.78
C HIS A 238 20.23 22.72 13.10
N PHE A 239 19.95 21.56 13.72
CA PHE A 239 18.62 21.15 14.16
C PHE A 239 18.64 20.82 15.64
N TRP A 240 17.68 21.33 16.42
CA TRP A 240 17.53 21.05 17.84
C TRP A 240 16.35 20.11 18.08
N LEU A 241 16.65 18.89 18.56
CA LEU A 241 15.65 17.86 18.78
C LEU A 241 14.80 18.15 20.03
N ARG A 242 13.51 17.84 19.96
CA ARG A 242 12.62 17.85 21.12
C ARG A 242 13.08 16.84 22.16
N PRO A 243 12.90 17.14 23.46
CA PRO A 243 13.14 16.17 24.53
C PRO A 243 12.07 15.08 24.58
N ASN A 244 12.40 13.95 25.22
CA ASN A 244 11.45 12.90 25.64
C ASN A 244 10.64 12.27 24.49
N ILE A 245 11.17 12.24 23.27
CA ILE A 245 10.55 11.49 22.18
C ILE A 245 10.91 10.02 22.38
N VAL A 246 9.92 9.15 22.18
CA VAL A 246 10.10 7.69 22.26
C VAL A 246 9.57 7.03 20.99
N PHE A 247 10.20 5.92 20.61
CA PHE A 247 9.69 5.02 19.58
C PHE A 247 8.47 4.24 20.08
N HIS A 248 7.76 3.58 19.19
CA HIS A 248 6.55 2.81 19.51
C HIS A 248 6.76 1.68 20.51
N ASP A 249 7.99 1.21 20.71
CA ASP A 249 8.34 0.21 21.70
C ASP A 249 8.79 0.82 23.06
N GLY A 250 8.75 2.14 23.18
CA GLY A 250 9.12 2.88 24.38
C GLY A 250 10.60 3.23 24.48
N THR A 251 11.45 2.81 23.54
CA THR A 251 12.86 3.21 23.51
C THR A 251 12.99 4.70 23.18
N PRO A 252 13.89 5.45 23.83
CA PRO A 252 14.08 6.87 23.54
C PRO A 252 14.68 7.07 22.14
N LEU A 253 14.23 8.13 21.46
CA LEU A 253 14.88 8.63 20.26
C LEU A 253 16.09 9.45 20.68
N GLU A 254 17.25 9.07 20.19
CA GLU A 254 18.53 9.74 20.46
C GLU A 254 19.08 10.44 19.21
N PRO A 255 19.97 11.44 19.36
CA PRO A 255 20.64 12.11 18.24
C PRO A 255 21.34 11.14 17.29
N GLU A 256 21.84 10.01 17.80
CA GLU A 256 22.49 8.93 17.06
C GLU A 256 21.55 8.23 16.07
N ASP A 257 20.25 8.17 16.35
CA ASP A 257 19.26 7.60 15.44
C ASP A 257 19.07 8.52 14.22
N VAL A 258 19.09 9.83 14.44
CA VAL A 258 19.04 10.83 13.36
C VAL A 258 20.31 10.73 12.51
N ARG A 259 21.49 10.74 13.14
CA ARG A 259 22.76 10.58 12.43
C ARG A 259 22.79 9.29 11.61
N TYR A 260 22.41 8.18 12.20
CA TYR A 260 22.32 6.88 11.52
C TYR A 260 21.43 6.95 10.30
N THR A 261 20.21 7.52 10.44
CA THR A 261 19.25 7.62 9.35
C THR A 261 19.81 8.43 8.18
N LEU A 262 20.34 9.63 8.44
CA LEU A 262 20.82 10.53 7.39
C LEU A 262 22.05 9.98 6.67
N LEU A 263 23.02 9.39 7.42
CA LEU A 263 24.19 8.76 6.80
C LEU A 263 23.80 7.52 5.98
N ARG A 264 22.84 6.74 6.47
CA ARG A 264 22.29 5.62 5.70
C ARG A 264 21.74 6.06 4.35
N MET A 265 20.98 7.16 4.30
CA MET A 265 20.39 7.69 3.07
C MET A 265 21.45 8.16 2.07
N ARG A 266 22.59 8.63 2.54
CA ARG A 266 23.73 8.98 1.70
C ARG A 266 24.47 7.75 1.17
N ASP A 267 24.68 6.73 2.03
CA ASP A 267 25.66 5.66 1.81
C ASP A 267 25.04 4.40 1.17
N GLU A 268 23.80 4.05 1.53
CA GLU A 268 23.13 2.86 0.97
C GLU A 268 22.49 3.17 -0.39
N PRO A 269 22.58 2.26 -1.39
CA PRO A 269 21.88 2.43 -2.68
C PRO A 269 20.37 2.43 -2.53
N SER A 270 19.71 3.43 -3.07
CA SER A 270 18.24 3.51 -3.22
C SER A 270 17.85 4.49 -4.34
N TYR A 271 16.55 4.50 -4.64
CA TYR A 271 15.93 5.48 -5.53
C TYR A 271 16.25 6.93 -5.10
N PHE A 272 16.35 7.20 -3.81
CA PHE A 272 16.54 8.53 -3.23
C PHE A 272 18.00 8.89 -2.93
N GLN A 273 18.94 7.97 -3.04
CA GLN A 273 20.35 8.18 -2.65
C GLN A 273 20.95 9.44 -3.26
N ARG A 274 20.62 9.72 -4.53
CA ARG A 274 21.12 10.91 -5.23
C ARG A 274 20.79 12.22 -4.53
N LEU A 275 19.63 12.28 -3.85
CA LEU A 275 19.16 13.45 -3.13
C LEU A 275 20.04 13.80 -1.91
N TYR A 276 20.82 12.85 -1.41
CA TYR A 276 21.61 12.98 -0.16
C TYR A 276 23.12 12.87 -0.37
N ARG A 277 23.62 12.71 -1.61
CA ARG A 277 25.05 12.53 -1.90
C ARG A 277 25.93 13.71 -1.49
N HIS A 278 25.38 14.91 -1.46
CA HIS A 278 26.08 16.13 -1.04
C HIS A 278 26.15 16.29 0.48
N LEU A 279 25.56 15.41 1.28
CA LEU A 279 25.72 15.35 2.72
C LEU A 279 27.13 14.83 3.05
N LEU A 280 27.99 15.68 3.61
CA LEU A 280 29.36 15.29 4.00
C LEU A 280 29.37 14.53 5.32
N ASP A 281 28.78 15.12 6.36
CA ASP A 281 28.75 14.56 7.70
C ASP A 281 27.52 15.02 8.49
N VAL A 282 27.22 14.28 9.55
CA VAL A 282 26.20 14.60 10.56
C VAL A 282 26.86 14.54 11.92
N GLU A 283 27.12 15.68 12.53
CA GLU A 283 27.74 15.82 13.84
C GLU A 283 26.66 15.92 14.93
N ILE A 284 26.96 15.38 16.10
CA ILE A 284 26.14 15.51 17.30
C ILE A 284 26.79 16.54 18.19
N GLY A 285 26.11 17.67 18.38
CA GLY A 285 26.54 18.74 19.26
C GLY A 285 25.90 18.67 20.65
N ASP A 286 26.22 19.64 21.48
CA ASP A 286 25.62 19.76 22.80
C ASP A 286 24.11 19.95 22.77
N GLY A 287 23.40 19.47 23.80
CA GLY A 287 21.99 19.76 24.00
C GLY A 287 21.06 19.19 22.94
N ARG A 288 21.32 18.01 22.39
CA ARG A 288 20.56 17.34 21.32
C ARG A 288 20.57 18.07 19.98
N ARG A 289 21.63 18.83 19.72
CA ARG A 289 21.83 19.52 18.45
C ARG A 289 22.42 18.56 17.42
N ILE A 290 21.81 18.53 16.24
CA ILE A 290 22.32 17.83 15.04
C ILE A 290 22.87 18.88 14.09
N VAL A 291 24.08 18.66 13.59
CA VAL A 291 24.71 19.54 12.59
C VAL A 291 24.93 18.76 11.31
N CYS A 292 24.25 19.14 10.23
CA CYS A 292 24.44 18.57 8.91
C CYS A 292 25.39 19.47 8.11
N ARG A 293 26.49 18.90 7.60
CA ARG A 293 27.44 19.59 6.70
C ARG A 293 27.24 19.10 5.28
N LEU A 294 27.06 20.03 4.37
CA LEU A 294 26.83 19.78 2.94
C LEU A 294 28.03 20.26 2.12
N SER A 295 28.36 19.56 1.02
CA SER A 295 29.37 20.02 0.06
C SER A 295 28.90 21.23 -0.74
N ASP A 296 27.59 21.35 -0.92
CA ASP A 296 26.95 22.33 -1.78
C ASP A 296 25.88 23.12 -1.03
N VAL A 297 25.60 24.32 -1.49
CA VAL A 297 24.48 25.12 -0.97
C VAL A 297 23.17 24.41 -1.26
N ASP A 298 22.36 24.19 -0.22
CA ASP A 298 21.04 23.56 -0.37
C ASP A 298 19.99 24.25 0.53
N HIS A 299 19.22 25.15 -0.08
CA HIS A 299 18.10 25.82 0.59
C HIS A 299 16.83 24.93 0.67
N LEU A 300 16.82 23.77 -0.01
CA LEU A 300 15.78 22.74 0.09
C LEU A 300 16.03 21.73 1.23
N TRP A 301 17.16 21.85 1.97
CA TRP A 301 17.50 20.86 2.98
C TRP A 301 16.40 20.62 4.02
N PRO A 302 15.73 21.64 4.60
CA PRO A 302 14.60 21.41 5.50
C PRO A 302 13.40 20.72 4.83
N GLN A 303 13.06 21.03 3.57
CA GLN A 303 12.00 20.36 2.82
C GLN A 303 12.37 18.91 2.53
N ARG A 304 13.62 18.64 2.17
CA ARG A 304 14.16 17.29 1.97
C ARG A 304 14.00 16.43 3.23
N LEU A 305 14.25 17.01 4.40
CA LEU A 305 14.08 16.35 5.70
C LEU A 305 12.61 16.25 6.16
N ALA A 306 11.66 16.83 5.41
CA ALA A 306 10.21 16.66 5.58
C ALA A 306 9.63 15.54 4.71
N ALA A 307 10.39 15.02 3.74
CA ALA A 307 9.94 13.95 2.84
C ALA A 307 9.78 12.62 3.58
N ALA A 308 8.92 11.74 3.05
CA ALA A 308 8.64 10.44 3.67
C ALA A 308 9.90 9.57 3.77
N ASN A 309 10.77 9.60 2.75
CA ASN A 309 12.04 8.86 2.73
C ASN A 309 13.02 9.32 3.83
N ALA A 310 12.90 10.55 4.35
CA ALA A 310 13.71 11.10 5.43
C ALA A 310 13.16 10.81 6.84
N SER A 311 12.21 9.89 6.96
CA SER A 311 11.67 9.47 8.26
C SER A 311 12.75 8.84 9.14
N ILE A 312 12.80 9.27 10.41
CA ILE A 312 13.84 8.80 11.34
C ILE A 312 13.53 7.39 11.82
N VAL A 313 14.51 6.50 11.70
CA VAL A 313 14.43 5.10 12.09
C VAL A 313 15.37 4.79 13.24
N PRO A 314 15.06 3.80 14.10
CA PRO A 314 15.99 3.40 15.17
C PRO A 314 17.27 2.78 14.57
N ARG A 315 18.45 3.14 15.11
CA ARG A 315 19.74 2.57 14.67
C ARG A 315 19.86 1.07 14.92
N HIS A 316 19.15 0.56 15.92
CA HIS A 316 19.09 -0.86 16.27
C HIS A 316 17.79 -1.48 15.77
N ARG A 317 17.75 -1.76 14.47
CA ARG A 317 16.57 -2.33 13.82
C ARG A 317 16.52 -3.85 14.01
N LYS A 318 15.31 -4.39 14.18
CA LYS A 318 15.05 -5.83 14.14
C LYS A 318 15.15 -6.36 12.70
N PRO A 319 15.39 -7.68 12.50
CA PRO A 319 15.47 -8.26 11.15
C PRO A 319 14.18 -8.09 10.33
N ASP A 320 13.03 -8.05 10.98
CA ASP A 320 11.70 -7.88 10.38
C ASP A 320 11.26 -6.40 10.25
N PHE A 321 12.18 -5.45 10.45
CA PHE A 321 11.89 -4.01 10.48
C PHE A 321 11.14 -3.54 9.22
N ALA A 322 11.50 -4.02 8.04
CA ALA A 322 10.85 -3.61 6.80
C ALA A 322 9.35 -3.97 6.76
N ARG A 323 8.98 -5.09 7.41
CA ARG A 323 7.59 -5.56 7.50
C ARG A 323 6.88 -5.05 8.75
N MET A 324 7.58 -4.99 9.90
CA MET A 324 7.02 -4.55 11.19
C MET A 324 7.84 -3.39 11.75
N PRO A 325 7.80 -2.22 11.09
CA PRO A 325 8.59 -1.08 11.49
C PRO A 325 8.16 -0.50 12.83
N ILE A 326 9.14 0.08 13.51
CA ILE A 326 8.97 0.86 14.73
C ILE A 326 9.37 2.29 14.41
N GLY A 327 8.45 3.23 14.59
CA GLY A 327 8.65 4.66 14.37
C GLY A 327 8.27 5.49 15.58
N THR A 328 8.15 6.80 15.38
CA THR A 328 7.74 7.79 16.38
C THR A 328 6.46 8.52 15.96
N GLY A 329 5.78 8.04 14.92
CA GLY A 329 4.59 8.66 14.36
C GLY A 329 3.32 8.48 15.20
N PRO A 330 2.20 9.07 14.77
CA PRO A 330 0.94 9.06 15.52
C PRO A 330 0.29 7.67 15.62
N PHE A 331 0.66 6.73 14.73
CA PHE A 331 0.15 5.37 14.74
C PHE A 331 1.28 4.34 14.80
N ARG A 332 1.05 3.30 15.57
CA ARG A 332 1.90 2.12 15.68
C ARG A 332 1.33 1.01 14.79
N LEU A 333 2.18 0.37 13.99
CA LEU A 333 1.82 -0.84 13.26
C LEU A 333 1.70 -2.00 14.24
N THR A 334 0.51 -2.60 14.31
CA THR A 334 0.21 -3.72 15.22
C THR A 334 -0.03 -5.03 14.48
N ARG A 335 -0.39 -4.95 13.20
CA ARG A 335 -0.59 -6.12 12.32
C ARG A 335 -0.15 -5.79 10.90
N HIS A 336 0.53 -6.74 10.26
CA HIS A 336 0.87 -6.70 8.83
C HIS A 336 0.81 -8.11 8.25
N SER A 337 -0.21 -8.35 7.43
CA SER A 337 -0.41 -9.62 6.72
C SER A 337 -0.65 -9.37 5.22
N GLU A 338 -0.83 -10.43 4.44
CA GLU A 338 -1.18 -10.36 3.02
C GLU A 338 -2.56 -9.71 2.77
N TYR A 339 -3.42 -9.66 3.79
CA TYR A 339 -4.82 -9.22 3.65
C TYR A 339 -5.12 -7.93 4.38
N ARG A 340 -4.31 -7.59 5.40
CA ARG A 340 -4.63 -6.47 6.27
C ARG A 340 -3.40 -5.87 6.95
N ILE A 341 -3.42 -4.55 7.05
CA ILE A 341 -2.59 -3.78 7.97
C ILE A 341 -3.50 -3.18 9.05
N THR A 342 -3.10 -3.27 10.31
CA THR A 342 -3.75 -2.56 11.42
C THR A 342 -2.79 -1.56 12.03
N LEU A 343 -3.23 -0.31 12.08
CA LEU A 343 -2.53 0.79 12.73
C LEU A 343 -3.30 1.16 14.00
N SER A 344 -2.63 1.16 15.16
CA SER A 344 -3.22 1.59 16.44
C SER A 344 -2.63 2.92 16.89
N ALA A 345 -3.46 3.80 17.44
CA ALA A 345 -3.01 5.11 17.91
C ALA A 345 -1.89 5.00 18.95
N PHE A 346 -0.88 5.84 18.82
CA PHE A 346 0.25 5.86 19.75
C PHE A 346 0.04 6.90 20.83
N GLY A 347 -0.29 6.44 22.06
CA GLY A 347 -0.65 7.31 23.19
C GLY A 347 0.50 8.19 23.71
N HIS A 348 1.78 7.86 23.39
CA HIS A 348 2.97 8.62 23.78
C HIS A 348 3.54 9.44 22.62
N HIS A 349 2.73 9.68 21.57
CA HIS A 349 3.16 10.55 20.47
C HIS A 349 3.53 11.94 21.02
N TYR A 350 4.62 12.51 20.54
CA TYR A 350 5.16 13.79 21.04
C TYR A 350 4.31 15.03 20.68
N ARG A 351 3.30 14.85 19.85
CA ARG A 351 2.21 15.80 19.58
C ARG A 351 0.89 15.24 20.10
N GLU A 352 -0.22 15.76 19.63
CA GLU A 352 -1.54 15.27 19.98
C GLU A 352 -1.73 13.80 19.54
N ARG A 353 -2.37 13.02 20.40
CA ARG A 353 -2.78 11.66 20.07
C ARG A 353 -3.84 11.70 18.97
N ALA A 354 -3.77 10.80 17.99
CA ALA A 354 -4.84 10.60 17.04
C ALA A 354 -6.18 10.30 17.73
N LEU A 355 -7.28 10.84 17.21
CA LEU A 355 -8.63 10.65 17.76
C LEU A 355 -9.19 9.25 17.50
N LEU A 356 -8.77 8.61 16.40
CA LEU A 356 -9.05 7.20 16.13
C LEU A 356 -8.18 6.33 17.02
N ASP A 357 -8.75 5.21 17.48
CA ASP A 357 -8.02 4.19 18.21
C ASP A 357 -7.31 3.23 17.26
N GLU A 358 -7.98 2.83 16.16
CA GLU A 358 -7.47 1.90 15.18
C GLU A 358 -7.90 2.23 13.75
N LEU A 359 -7.05 1.82 12.81
CA LEU A 359 -7.29 1.83 11.38
C LEU A 359 -7.00 0.43 10.83
N ASP A 360 -7.98 -0.18 10.20
CA ASP A 360 -7.84 -1.44 9.48
C ASP A 360 -7.82 -1.17 7.97
N LEU A 361 -6.68 -1.43 7.34
CA LEU A 361 -6.47 -1.30 5.90
C LEU A 361 -6.56 -2.68 5.28
N TRP A 362 -7.58 -2.91 4.44
CA TRP A 362 -7.87 -4.20 3.84
C TRP A 362 -7.43 -4.27 2.39
N PHE A 363 -6.66 -5.28 2.04
CA PHE A 363 -6.21 -5.51 0.68
C PHE A 363 -7.21 -6.35 -0.08
N LEU A 364 -7.95 -5.69 -0.99
CA LEU A 364 -9.02 -6.33 -1.75
C LEU A 364 -8.72 -6.28 -3.25
N PRO A 365 -8.98 -7.36 -4.00
CA PRO A 365 -8.92 -7.31 -5.45
C PRO A 365 -9.88 -6.24 -5.98
N SER A 366 -9.47 -5.50 -6.99
CA SER A 366 -10.16 -4.34 -7.56
C SER A 366 -11.56 -4.59 -8.17
N THR A 367 -12.09 -5.80 -8.08
CA THR A 367 -13.39 -6.19 -8.61
C THR A 367 -14.50 -6.02 -7.57
N GLY A 368 -15.06 -4.82 -7.50
CA GLY A 368 -16.26 -4.53 -6.72
C GLY A 368 -15.93 -4.06 -5.31
N LEU A 369 -15.72 -2.76 -5.16
CA LEU A 369 -15.77 -2.08 -3.86
C LEU A 369 -17.21 -2.19 -3.36
N ALA A 370 -17.42 -3.15 -2.46
CA ALA A 370 -18.70 -3.36 -1.82
C ALA A 370 -18.95 -2.34 -0.69
N ASP A 371 -20.20 -2.20 -0.30
CA ASP A 371 -20.62 -1.44 0.87
C ASP A 371 -19.93 -1.98 2.15
N GLY A 372 -19.80 -1.16 3.19
CA GLY A 372 -19.23 -1.57 4.47
C GLY A 372 -17.82 -1.07 4.80
N PHE A 373 -17.25 -0.19 3.97
CA PHE A 373 -16.01 0.54 4.27
C PHE A 373 -16.29 2.00 4.61
N ASP A 374 -15.58 2.51 5.59
CA ASP A 374 -15.83 3.85 6.14
C ASP A 374 -15.26 4.97 5.26
N LEU A 375 -14.14 4.67 4.56
CA LEU A 375 -13.44 5.59 3.67
C LEU A 375 -12.91 4.82 2.46
N ARG A 376 -13.08 5.36 1.25
CA ARG A 376 -12.61 4.76 -0.02
C ARG A 376 -11.84 5.77 -0.85
N PHE A 377 -10.79 5.29 -1.49
CA PHE A 377 -10.00 6.03 -2.47
C PHE A 377 -10.21 5.43 -3.86
N GLY A 378 -10.51 6.24 -4.87
CA GLY A 378 -10.73 5.78 -6.23
C GLY A 378 -10.43 6.84 -7.29
N HIS A 379 -10.43 6.43 -8.56
CA HIS A 379 -10.25 7.31 -9.72
C HIS A 379 -11.55 7.49 -10.52
N SER A 380 -12.62 6.74 -10.21
CA SER A 380 -13.91 6.84 -10.88
C SER A 380 -15.06 7.06 -9.92
N VAL A 381 -16.07 7.81 -10.35
CA VAL A 381 -17.28 8.07 -9.57
C VAL A 381 -18.14 6.81 -9.51
N SER A 382 -18.27 6.20 -8.34
CA SER A 382 -19.36 5.27 -8.09
C SER A 382 -20.67 6.05 -7.99
N ARG A 383 -21.69 5.69 -8.79
CA ARG A 383 -22.98 6.40 -8.86
C ARG A 383 -23.93 6.10 -7.70
N THR A 384 -23.47 5.68 -6.55
CA THR A 384 -24.35 5.52 -5.38
C THR A 384 -24.61 6.87 -4.72
N GLN A 385 -25.85 7.30 -4.75
CA GLN A 385 -26.35 8.66 -4.43
C GLN A 385 -26.26 9.07 -2.95
N ALA A 386 -25.65 8.29 -2.06
CA ALA A 386 -25.73 8.51 -0.61
C ALA A 386 -24.47 9.14 0.01
N ASN A 387 -23.31 9.09 -0.64
CA ASN A 387 -22.04 9.42 0.00
C ASN A 387 -21.50 10.79 -0.43
N LYS A 388 -20.99 11.57 0.53
CA LYS A 388 -20.26 12.81 0.23
C LYS A 388 -18.92 12.43 -0.39
N GLY A 389 -18.73 12.81 -1.67
CA GLY A 389 -17.47 12.61 -2.39
C GLY A 389 -16.66 13.91 -2.47
N ILE A 390 -15.35 13.80 -2.32
CA ILE A 390 -14.41 14.87 -2.61
C ILE A 390 -13.71 14.50 -3.91
N VAL A 391 -13.72 15.42 -4.89
CA VAL A 391 -13.06 15.24 -6.19
C VAL A 391 -11.99 16.30 -6.33
N ARG A 392 -10.77 15.89 -6.69
CA ARG A 392 -9.64 16.81 -6.89
C ARG A 392 -8.78 16.34 -8.06
N VAL A 393 -8.27 17.28 -8.86
CA VAL A 393 -7.19 17.02 -9.81
C VAL A 393 -5.89 16.85 -9.04
N GLN A 394 -5.16 15.77 -9.27
CA GLN A 394 -3.88 15.50 -8.64
C GLN A 394 -2.78 16.39 -9.23
N ALA A 395 -1.83 16.82 -8.40
CA ALA A 395 -0.66 17.57 -8.83
C ALA A 395 0.38 16.62 -9.44
N GLY A 396 0.23 16.31 -10.71
CA GLY A 396 1.11 15.38 -11.41
C GLY A 396 0.54 14.97 -12.76
N CYS A 397 1.11 13.94 -13.35
CA CYS A 397 0.78 13.50 -14.71
C CYS A 397 1.00 12.01 -14.86
N THR A 398 0.10 11.35 -15.60
CA THR A 398 0.38 10.06 -16.23
C THR A 398 1.07 10.33 -17.56
N TYR A 399 2.19 9.68 -17.81
CA TYR A 399 3.06 9.93 -18.96
C TYR A 399 3.66 8.66 -19.53
N VAL A 400 4.12 8.73 -20.78
CA VAL A 400 4.96 7.71 -21.41
C VAL A 400 6.40 8.20 -21.44
N VAL A 401 7.33 7.33 -21.03
CA VAL A 401 8.78 7.52 -21.17
C VAL A 401 9.27 6.77 -22.41
N CYS A 402 10.04 7.44 -23.25
CA CYS A 402 10.69 6.82 -24.42
C CYS A 402 12.13 6.43 -24.08
N ASN A 403 12.50 5.19 -24.41
CA ASN A 403 13.86 4.70 -24.25
C ASN A 403 14.78 5.24 -25.35
N ALA A 404 15.42 6.39 -25.10
CA ALA A 404 16.30 7.03 -26.06
C ALA A 404 17.66 6.31 -26.26
N THR A 405 17.93 5.23 -25.53
CA THR A 405 19.11 4.39 -25.75
C THR A 405 18.89 3.39 -26.89
N ARG A 406 17.62 3.12 -27.27
CA ARG A 406 17.24 2.20 -28.34
C ARG A 406 17.17 2.93 -29.70
N ASP A 407 17.51 2.23 -30.77
CA ASP A 407 17.62 2.81 -32.14
C ASP A 407 16.30 3.47 -32.59
N GLY A 408 15.14 2.94 -32.19
CA GLY A 408 13.83 3.47 -32.54
C GLY A 408 13.50 4.82 -31.95
N PHE A 409 14.16 5.23 -30.86
CA PHE A 409 13.87 6.45 -30.12
C PHE A 409 15.12 7.31 -29.82
N ARG A 410 16.26 6.97 -30.42
CA ARG A 410 17.51 7.73 -30.27
C ARG A 410 17.37 9.16 -30.80
N GLN A 411 16.71 9.30 -31.96
CA GLN A 411 16.50 10.60 -32.60
C GLN A 411 15.28 11.33 -32.01
N ARG A 412 15.42 12.64 -31.81
CA ARG A 412 14.35 13.50 -31.26
C ARG A 412 13.08 13.46 -32.10
N GLU A 413 13.22 13.46 -33.42
CA GLU A 413 12.12 13.45 -34.39
C GLU A 413 11.23 12.20 -34.24
N GLN A 414 11.83 11.07 -33.94
CA GLN A 414 11.12 9.81 -33.71
C GLN A 414 10.27 9.87 -32.43
N ARG A 415 10.85 10.40 -31.35
CA ARG A 415 10.12 10.58 -30.08
C ARG A 415 8.98 11.59 -30.21
N LEU A 416 9.21 12.69 -30.94
CA LEU A 416 8.17 13.69 -31.19
C LEU A 416 7.05 13.15 -32.08
N ALA A 417 7.38 12.33 -33.10
CA ALA A 417 6.37 11.65 -33.92
C ALA A 417 5.48 10.74 -33.03
N LEU A 418 6.08 9.94 -32.13
CA LEU A 418 5.30 9.15 -31.16
C LEU A 418 4.47 10.05 -30.25
N ALA A 419 5.05 11.13 -29.73
CA ALA A 419 4.33 12.07 -28.90
C ALA A 419 3.11 12.67 -29.61
N ASP A 420 3.17 12.91 -30.91
CA ASP A 420 2.02 13.36 -31.71
C ASP A 420 0.97 12.27 -31.89
N TRP A 421 1.36 11.02 -32.07
CA TRP A 421 0.44 9.88 -32.09
C TRP A 421 -0.31 9.71 -30.77
N LEU A 422 0.41 9.87 -29.66
CA LEU A 422 -0.13 9.72 -28.28
C LEU A 422 -0.65 11.05 -27.70
N ALA A 423 -0.82 12.09 -28.53
CA ALA A 423 -1.36 13.35 -28.04
C ALA A 423 -2.74 13.13 -27.37
N PRO A 424 -2.98 13.68 -26.17
CA PRO A 424 -4.21 13.41 -25.40
C PRO A 424 -5.51 13.64 -26.19
N GLY A 425 -5.58 14.69 -27.02
CA GLY A 425 -6.73 14.95 -27.89
C GLY A 425 -6.95 13.92 -29.01
N ARG A 426 -6.01 12.97 -29.19
CA ARG A 426 -6.13 11.85 -30.14
C ARG A 426 -6.38 10.52 -29.43
N LEU A 427 -6.07 10.44 -28.14
CA LEU A 427 -6.28 9.24 -27.31
C LEU A 427 -7.66 9.25 -26.67
N PHE A 428 -8.14 10.41 -26.23
CA PHE A 428 -9.39 10.54 -25.48
C PHE A 428 -10.42 11.34 -26.29
N GLY A 429 -11.69 11.00 -26.12
CA GLY A 429 -12.79 11.87 -26.53
C GLY A 429 -12.82 13.16 -25.70
N ALA A 430 -13.40 14.22 -26.23
CA ALA A 430 -13.48 15.53 -25.56
C ALA A 430 -14.21 15.47 -24.19
N ASP A 431 -14.99 14.43 -23.95
CA ASP A 431 -15.89 14.27 -22.81
C ASP A 431 -15.52 13.07 -21.91
N ASP A 432 -14.25 12.63 -21.87
CA ASP A 432 -13.84 11.59 -20.92
C ASP A 432 -13.89 12.14 -19.48
N PRO A 433 -14.88 11.74 -18.66
CA PRO A 433 -15.06 12.30 -17.32
C PRO A 433 -13.98 11.84 -16.33
N ALA A 434 -13.23 10.79 -16.65
CA ALA A 434 -12.25 10.19 -15.77
C ALA A 434 -10.87 10.84 -15.91
N ARG A 435 -10.58 11.45 -17.07
CA ARG A 435 -9.24 11.94 -17.40
C ARG A 435 -9.27 13.38 -17.92
N ARG A 436 -8.37 14.20 -17.42
CA ARG A 436 -8.09 15.51 -17.96
C ARG A 436 -6.87 15.41 -18.90
N PRO A 437 -6.98 15.75 -20.20
CA PRO A 437 -5.84 15.78 -21.11
C PRO A 437 -4.69 16.61 -20.57
N ALA A 438 -3.46 16.08 -20.58
CA ALA A 438 -2.29 16.76 -20.08
C ALA A 438 -1.57 17.53 -21.20
N ALA A 439 -1.38 18.84 -21.02
CA ALA A 439 -0.55 19.67 -21.89
C ALA A 439 0.87 19.88 -21.34
N GLY A 440 1.12 19.47 -20.11
CA GLY A 440 2.40 19.53 -19.42
C GLY A 440 2.47 18.51 -18.29
N LEU A 441 3.56 18.52 -17.53
CA LEU A 441 3.78 17.55 -16.45
C LEU A 441 2.99 17.88 -15.19
N LEU A 442 2.62 19.14 -14.99
CA LEU A 442 1.68 19.54 -13.93
C LEU A 442 0.43 20.19 -14.54
N PRO A 443 -0.72 20.16 -13.85
CA PRO A 443 -1.96 20.74 -14.37
C PRO A 443 -1.90 22.23 -14.72
N ALA A 444 -0.98 22.97 -14.09
CA ALA A 444 -0.75 24.38 -14.37
C ALA A 444 0.20 24.64 -15.56
N TRP A 445 0.98 23.63 -15.97
CA TRP A 445 2.01 23.79 -17.00
C TRP A 445 1.46 23.51 -18.39
N GLN A 446 1.80 24.36 -19.34
CA GLN A 446 1.33 24.30 -20.74
C GLN A 446 2.55 24.17 -21.67
N HIS A 447 3.14 22.99 -21.77
CA HIS A 447 4.36 22.72 -22.53
C HIS A 447 4.09 22.27 -23.97
N ARG A 448 2.87 21.87 -24.27
CA ARG A 448 2.52 21.36 -25.57
C ARG A 448 1.22 21.97 -26.08
N VAL A 449 1.27 22.49 -27.29
CA VAL A 449 0.07 22.90 -28.02
C VAL A 449 -0.63 21.64 -28.54
N ALA A 450 -1.96 21.61 -28.49
CA ALA A 450 -2.74 20.49 -29.04
C ALA A 450 -2.27 20.18 -30.47
N ALA A 451 -1.94 18.93 -30.73
CA ALA A 451 -1.47 18.50 -32.05
C ALA A 451 -2.58 18.75 -33.10
N SER A 452 -2.36 19.77 -33.92
CA SER A 452 -3.24 20.14 -35.04
C SER A 452 -2.49 19.84 -36.34
N GLY A 453 -3.02 18.94 -37.17
CA GLY A 453 -2.41 18.62 -38.45
C GLY A 453 -2.38 17.11 -38.74
N PRO A 454 -1.83 16.69 -39.90
CA PRO A 454 -1.66 15.29 -40.23
C PRO A 454 -0.70 14.60 -39.25
N VAL A 455 -1.03 13.37 -38.89
CA VAL A 455 -0.19 12.58 -37.98
C VAL A 455 1.09 12.20 -38.71
N PRO A 456 2.28 12.46 -38.14
CA PRO A 456 3.54 12.11 -38.80
C PRO A 456 3.67 10.58 -38.90
N SER A 457 4.39 10.10 -39.90
CA SER A 457 4.74 8.67 -39.99
C SER A 457 5.70 8.31 -38.86
N LEU A 458 5.40 7.20 -38.17
CA LEU A 458 6.31 6.62 -37.20
C LEU A 458 7.46 5.89 -37.90
N PRO A 459 8.63 5.75 -37.25
CA PRO A 459 9.71 4.94 -37.82
C PRO A 459 9.23 3.50 -38.06
N ALA A 460 9.81 2.83 -39.04
CA ALA A 460 9.44 1.48 -39.49
C ALA A 460 9.75 0.39 -38.45
N GLN A 461 9.34 0.57 -37.23
CA GLN A 461 9.33 -0.46 -36.20
C GLN A 461 7.98 -1.14 -36.20
N THR A 462 8.01 -2.46 -36.40
CA THR A 462 6.78 -3.27 -36.44
C THR A 462 6.31 -3.72 -35.05
N GLU A 463 7.18 -3.63 -34.05
CA GLU A 463 6.88 -4.08 -32.68
C GLU A 463 7.56 -3.20 -31.62
N LEU A 464 6.82 -2.84 -30.55
CA LEU A 464 7.29 -2.10 -29.39
C LEU A 464 6.89 -2.83 -28.10
N ILE A 465 7.71 -2.73 -27.07
CA ILE A 465 7.43 -3.25 -25.73
C ILE A 465 7.12 -2.07 -24.79
N LEU A 466 5.89 -2.06 -24.26
CA LEU A 466 5.45 -1.11 -23.22
C LEU A 466 5.39 -1.81 -21.88
N VAL A 467 6.13 -1.32 -20.90
CA VAL A 467 6.04 -1.78 -19.51
C VAL A 467 5.11 -0.85 -18.71
N THR A 468 4.28 -1.44 -17.87
CA THR A 468 3.35 -0.72 -16.97
C THR A 468 3.02 -1.55 -15.74
N GLY A 469 2.38 -0.95 -14.74
CA GLY A 469 1.81 -1.67 -13.60
C GLY A 469 0.53 -2.42 -13.96
N GLU A 470 0.03 -3.21 -13.01
CA GLU A 470 -1.17 -4.05 -13.16
C GLU A 470 -2.46 -3.36 -12.70
N THR A 471 -2.44 -2.07 -12.37
CA THR A 471 -3.66 -1.40 -11.92
C THR A 471 -4.68 -1.33 -13.06
N HIS A 472 -5.97 -1.30 -12.70
CA HIS A 472 -7.04 -1.24 -13.69
C HIS A 472 -6.88 -0.04 -14.65
N ASP A 473 -6.49 1.11 -14.11
CA ASP A 473 -6.37 2.36 -14.85
C ASP A 473 -5.16 2.36 -15.79
N GLU A 474 -4.01 1.80 -15.35
CA GLU A 474 -2.82 1.63 -16.17
C GLU A 474 -3.08 0.67 -17.33
N LEU A 475 -3.71 -0.48 -17.05
CA LEU A 475 -4.08 -1.46 -18.08
C LEU A 475 -5.11 -0.90 -19.08
N ALA A 476 -6.09 -0.12 -18.60
CA ALA A 476 -7.06 0.52 -19.47
C ALA A 476 -6.39 1.53 -20.41
N LEU A 477 -5.45 2.34 -19.89
CA LEU A 477 -4.70 3.30 -20.69
C LEU A 477 -3.74 2.61 -21.67
N ALA A 478 -3.05 1.55 -21.26
CA ALA A 478 -2.19 0.75 -22.14
C ALA A 478 -2.96 0.19 -23.34
N ARG A 479 -4.22 -0.27 -23.13
CA ARG A 479 -5.09 -0.75 -24.23
C ARG A 479 -5.48 0.38 -25.20
N ILE A 480 -5.73 1.59 -24.69
CA ILE A 480 -6.00 2.76 -25.55
C ILE A 480 -4.78 3.09 -26.40
N ILE A 481 -3.58 3.09 -25.80
CA ILE A 481 -2.30 3.32 -26.50
C ILE A 481 -2.08 2.23 -27.54
N GLU A 482 -2.30 0.95 -27.20
CA GLU A 482 -2.18 -0.18 -28.11
C GLU A 482 -3.12 -0.04 -29.32
N ALA A 483 -4.39 0.29 -29.09
CA ALA A 483 -5.36 0.49 -30.15
C ALA A 483 -4.93 1.64 -31.09
N ARG A 484 -4.39 2.73 -30.51
CA ARG A 484 -3.91 3.88 -31.27
C ARG A 484 -2.69 3.56 -32.13
N LEU A 485 -1.70 2.81 -31.60
CA LEU A 485 -0.50 2.45 -32.36
C LEU A 485 -0.79 1.40 -33.45
N ARG A 486 -1.81 0.57 -33.27
CA ARG A 486 -2.28 -0.37 -34.31
C ARG A 486 -2.76 0.35 -35.58
N GLU A 487 -3.26 1.57 -35.49
CA GLU A 487 -3.61 2.39 -36.66
C GLU A 487 -2.38 2.80 -37.50
N ALA A 488 -1.19 2.73 -36.91
CA ALA A 488 0.10 2.96 -37.57
C ALA A 488 0.82 1.65 -37.95
N ASP A 489 0.12 0.51 -37.97
CA ASP A 489 0.68 -0.84 -38.21
C ASP A 489 1.78 -1.23 -37.20
N ILE A 490 1.80 -0.63 -36.01
CA ILE A 490 2.72 -0.97 -34.93
C ILE A 490 2.04 -1.92 -33.95
N ARG A 491 2.66 -3.08 -33.71
CA ARG A 491 2.29 -4.01 -32.64
C ARG A 491 2.86 -3.51 -31.32
N LEU A 492 2.01 -3.31 -30.31
CA LEU A 492 2.43 -3.02 -28.96
C LEU A 492 2.31 -4.29 -28.11
N GLN A 493 3.44 -4.79 -27.58
CA GLN A 493 3.45 -5.81 -26.54
C GLN A 493 3.37 -5.11 -25.19
N VAL A 494 2.25 -5.26 -24.49
CA VAL A 494 2.08 -4.72 -23.13
C VAL A 494 2.59 -5.73 -22.12
N MET A 495 3.63 -5.35 -21.38
CA MET A 495 4.19 -6.09 -20.25
C MET A 495 3.67 -5.45 -18.95
N ALA A 496 2.58 -5.98 -18.44
CA ALA A 496 2.02 -5.56 -17.15
C ALA A 496 2.74 -6.32 -16.04
N LEU A 497 3.28 -5.60 -15.05
CA LEU A 497 4.10 -6.18 -14.00
C LEU A 497 3.49 -5.88 -12.62
N PRO A 498 3.51 -6.86 -11.70
CA PRO A 498 3.27 -6.61 -10.29
C PRO A 498 4.19 -5.50 -9.77
N TYR A 499 3.71 -4.70 -8.81
CA TYR A 499 4.48 -3.55 -8.30
C TYR A 499 5.88 -3.94 -7.83
N ALA A 500 6.03 -5.06 -7.12
CA ALA A 500 7.33 -5.56 -6.66
C ALA A 500 8.32 -5.87 -7.81
N GLU A 501 7.82 -6.28 -8.99
CA GLU A 501 8.64 -6.53 -10.18
C GLU A 501 8.94 -5.22 -10.92
N LEU A 502 7.98 -4.33 -10.97
CA LEU A 502 8.14 -3.02 -11.61
C LEU A 502 9.29 -2.23 -10.95
N ILE A 503 9.38 -2.22 -9.62
CA ILE A 503 10.42 -1.49 -8.88
C ILE A 503 11.81 -2.14 -8.94
N ARG A 504 11.93 -3.45 -9.18
CA ARG A 504 13.23 -4.12 -9.37
C ARG A 504 13.94 -3.70 -10.66
N ARG A 505 13.17 -3.27 -11.67
CA ARG A 505 13.67 -2.75 -12.94
C ARG A 505 14.51 -3.72 -13.77
N ASP A 506 14.38 -5.03 -13.58
CA ASP A 506 15.08 -6.07 -14.36
C ASP A 506 14.69 -6.05 -15.85
N TRP A 507 13.59 -5.39 -16.18
CA TRP A 507 13.01 -5.23 -17.50
C TRP A 507 13.55 -4.02 -18.31
N LEU A 508 14.36 -3.13 -17.73
CA LEU A 508 14.79 -1.86 -18.34
C LEU A 508 15.43 -2.00 -19.72
N ASP A 509 16.26 -3.03 -19.90
CA ASP A 509 16.96 -3.28 -21.17
C ASP A 509 16.03 -3.85 -22.25
N ALA A 510 14.91 -4.46 -21.88
CA ALA A 510 13.95 -5.05 -22.79
C ALA A 510 12.92 -4.04 -23.31
N ALA A 511 12.60 -3.00 -22.53
CA ALA A 511 11.49 -2.09 -22.79
C ALA A 511 11.87 -0.95 -23.75
N ASP A 512 10.93 -0.61 -24.64
CA ASP A 512 10.99 0.57 -25.50
C ASP A 512 10.28 1.77 -24.88
N LEU A 513 9.20 1.50 -24.15
CA LEU A 513 8.32 2.48 -23.55
C LEU A 513 7.96 2.07 -22.11
N VAL A 514 7.76 3.07 -21.24
CA VAL A 514 7.13 2.87 -19.93
C VAL A 514 5.96 3.78 -19.81
N LEU A 515 4.81 3.24 -19.42
CA LEU A 515 3.66 3.99 -18.96
C LEU A 515 3.76 4.10 -17.43
N GLY A 516 3.94 5.30 -16.93
CA GLY A 516 4.04 5.61 -15.51
C GLY A 516 3.27 6.85 -15.12
N SER A 517 3.15 7.08 -13.83
CA SER A 517 2.56 8.32 -13.31
C SER A 517 3.41 8.86 -12.17
N GLU A 518 3.50 10.18 -12.11
CA GLU A 518 4.07 10.89 -10.97
C GLU A 518 3.05 11.84 -10.40
N ILE A 519 2.87 11.80 -9.09
CA ILE A 519 1.99 12.69 -8.37
C ILE A 519 2.75 13.23 -7.17
N LEU A 520 2.92 14.54 -7.18
CA LEU A 520 3.69 15.25 -6.18
C LEU A 520 3.02 15.20 -4.82
N HIS A 521 3.82 15.24 -3.77
CA HIS A 521 3.35 15.40 -2.41
C HIS A 521 2.93 16.87 -2.12
N ASP A 522 2.56 17.16 -0.86
CA ASP A 522 2.02 18.46 -0.46
C ASP A 522 2.98 19.65 -0.72
N ASP A 523 4.29 19.40 -0.69
CA ASP A 523 5.33 20.35 -1.07
C ASP A 523 5.65 20.19 -2.56
N GLU A 524 4.99 20.97 -3.42
CA GLU A 524 5.21 20.91 -4.87
C GLU A 524 6.63 21.33 -5.26
N ASP A 525 7.25 22.26 -4.53
CA ASP A 525 8.60 22.73 -4.76
C ASP A 525 9.62 21.59 -4.60
N PHE A 526 9.62 20.93 -3.44
CA PHE A 526 10.49 19.78 -3.23
C PHE A 526 10.06 18.57 -4.07
N GLY A 527 8.77 18.37 -4.29
CA GLY A 527 8.24 17.29 -5.12
C GLY A 527 8.76 17.35 -6.57
N CYS A 528 8.80 18.54 -7.18
CA CYS A 528 9.41 18.72 -8.50
C CYS A 528 10.91 18.41 -8.48
N TYR A 529 11.62 18.91 -7.46
CA TYR A 529 13.04 18.63 -7.32
C TYR A 529 13.29 17.12 -7.18
N GLU A 530 12.56 16.45 -6.30
CA GLU A 530 12.66 15.00 -6.07
C GLU A 530 12.39 14.21 -7.35
N TRP A 531 11.32 14.51 -8.08
CA TRP A 531 10.98 13.85 -9.34
C TRP A 531 12.11 13.92 -10.36
N PHE A 532 12.68 15.12 -10.54
CA PHE A 532 13.72 15.34 -11.55
C PHE A 532 15.11 14.86 -11.09
N ALA A 533 15.43 14.90 -9.79
CA ALA A 533 16.74 14.60 -9.25
C ALA A 533 16.93 13.14 -8.79
N ALA A 534 15.85 12.44 -8.39
CA ALA A 534 15.92 11.04 -7.96
C ALA A 534 16.28 10.10 -9.12
N ASP A 535 16.50 8.83 -8.82
CA ASP A 535 16.87 7.82 -9.81
C ASP A 535 15.66 7.35 -10.65
N SER A 536 15.05 8.30 -11.39
CA SER A 536 13.88 8.04 -12.24
C SER A 536 14.25 7.31 -13.54
N ILE A 537 13.28 6.60 -14.14
CA ILE A 537 13.48 5.81 -15.37
C ILE A 537 13.90 6.71 -16.52
N PHE A 538 13.30 7.89 -16.68
CA PHE A 538 13.64 8.79 -17.79
C PHE A 538 15.10 9.21 -17.73
N ARG A 539 15.69 9.40 -16.56
CA ARG A 539 17.11 9.73 -16.41
C ARG A 539 18.03 8.61 -16.89
N GLN A 540 17.63 7.35 -16.66
CA GLN A 540 18.42 6.18 -17.11
C GLN A 540 18.36 5.99 -18.63
N TRP A 541 17.30 6.47 -19.27
CA TRP A 541 17.09 6.36 -20.71
C TRP A 541 17.46 7.62 -21.51
N MET A 542 17.79 8.72 -20.84
CA MET A 542 18.33 9.91 -21.48
C MET A 542 19.81 9.74 -21.84
N PRO A 543 20.32 10.45 -22.87
CA PRO A 543 21.75 10.54 -23.14
C PRO A 543 22.52 11.13 -21.94
N ALA A 544 23.75 10.67 -21.73
CA ALA A 544 24.56 11.05 -20.57
C ALA A 544 24.84 12.55 -20.49
N ASP A 545 25.05 13.25 -21.61
CA ASP A 545 25.22 14.70 -21.70
C ASP A 545 23.97 15.46 -21.27
N ALA A 546 22.79 14.97 -21.66
CA ALA A 546 21.52 15.56 -21.25
C ALA A 546 21.26 15.36 -19.74
N VAL A 547 21.65 14.22 -19.17
CA VAL A 547 21.58 13.97 -17.72
C VAL A 547 22.53 14.91 -16.96
N LEU A 548 23.76 15.12 -17.46
CA LEU A 548 24.72 16.03 -16.84
C LEU A 548 24.21 17.49 -16.86
N GLU A 549 23.58 17.92 -17.95
CA GLU A 549 22.98 19.26 -18.02
C GLU A 549 21.80 19.40 -17.06
N LEU A 550 20.92 18.39 -16.97
CA LEU A 550 19.84 18.36 -16.00
C LEU A 550 20.37 18.46 -14.57
N ASP A 551 21.43 17.70 -14.24
CA ASP A 551 22.06 17.73 -12.92
C ASP A 551 22.64 19.14 -12.62
N ARG A 552 23.27 19.78 -13.60
CA ARG A 552 23.81 21.14 -13.47
C ARG A 552 22.70 22.17 -13.17
N VAL A 553 21.57 22.08 -13.87
CA VAL A 553 20.43 22.98 -13.65
C VAL A 553 19.83 22.75 -12.27
N LEU A 554 19.58 21.47 -11.89
CA LEU A 554 19.04 21.12 -10.58
C LEU A 554 19.94 21.56 -9.42
N HIS A 555 21.26 21.42 -9.58
CA HIS A 555 22.25 21.93 -8.61
C HIS A 555 22.14 23.46 -8.46
N GLY A 556 21.96 24.20 -9.55
CA GLY A 556 21.73 25.63 -9.49
C GLY A 556 20.42 26.01 -8.81
N LEU A 557 19.36 25.20 -9.00
CA LEU A 557 18.05 25.45 -8.39
C LEU A 557 18.04 25.15 -6.89
N GLN A 558 18.69 24.08 -6.42
CA GLN A 558 18.76 23.82 -4.98
C GLN A 558 19.47 24.93 -4.19
N ALA A 559 20.39 25.64 -4.83
CA ALA A 559 21.08 26.77 -4.25
C ALA A 559 20.26 28.08 -4.23
N GLN A 560 19.07 28.11 -4.84
CA GLN A 560 18.17 29.26 -4.81
C GLN A 560 17.34 29.27 -3.54
N ALA A 561 17.31 30.40 -2.82
CA ALA A 561 16.49 30.54 -1.62
C ALA A 561 15.01 30.80 -1.94
N ASP A 562 14.68 31.47 -3.07
CA ASP A 562 13.30 31.78 -3.45
C ASP A 562 12.64 30.59 -4.18
N ALA A 563 11.61 30.01 -3.57
CA ALA A 563 10.81 28.91 -4.12
C ALA A 563 10.18 29.25 -5.49
N ARG A 564 9.83 30.52 -5.75
CA ARG A 564 9.27 30.92 -7.05
C ARG A 564 10.30 30.83 -8.17
N VAL A 565 11.55 31.15 -7.88
CA VAL A 565 12.65 31.00 -8.85
C VAL A 565 12.87 29.52 -9.15
N ARG A 566 12.83 28.65 -8.12
CA ARG A 566 12.95 27.21 -8.29
C ARG A 566 11.81 26.63 -9.12
N MET A 567 10.55 26.98 -8.80
CA MET A 567 9.37 26.51 -9.53
C MET A 567 9.40 26.91 -11.01
N THR A 568 9.83 28.14 -11.34
CA THR A 568 10.05 28.56 -12.73
C THR A 568 11.12 27.69 -13.41
N GLY A 569 12.19 27.36 -12.69
CA GLY A 569 13.25 26.49 -13.20
C GLY A 569 12.77 25.06 -13.44
N TYR A 570 11.92 24.52 -12.56
CA TYR A 570 11.32 23.18 -12.76
C TYR A 570 10.35 23.15 -13.94
N GLU A 571 9.55 24.20 -14.13
CA GLU A 571 8.68 24.32 -15.30
C GLU A 571 9.51 24.32 -16.60
N GLU A 572 10.64 25.02 -16.62
CA GLU A 572 11.56 25.01 -17.75
C GLU A 572 12.19 23.63 -18.00
N ILE A 573 12.60 22.91 -16.94
CA ILE A 573 13.03 21.50 -17.03
C ILE A 573 11.91 20.65 -17.63
N GLY A 574 10.70 20.75 -17.09
CA GLY A 574 9.54 20.01 -17.59
C GLY A 574 9.27 20.29 -19.07
N ARG A 575 9.35 21.56 -19.49
CA ARG A 575 9.23 21.97 -20.89
C ARG A 575 10.29 21.31 -21.77
N GLN A 576 11.55 21.31 -21.35
CA GLN A 576 12.65 20.68 -22.11
C GLN A 576 12.48 19.17 -22.23
N LEU A 577 12.06 18.47 -21.16
CA LEU A 577 11.80 17.02 -21.18
C LEU A 577 10.67 16.66 -22.16
N VAL A 578 9.61 17.46 -22.20
CA VAL A 578 8.47 17.28 -23.11
C VAL A 578 8.83 17.62 -24.55
N GLU A 579 9.51 18.74 -24.79
CA GLU A 579 9.94 19.17 -26.13
C GLU A 579 11.01 18.28 -26.74
N ALA A 580 11.80 17.59 -25.92
CA ALA A 580 12.74 16.57 -26.37
C ALA A 580 12.07 15.20 -26.62
N GLY A 581 10.80 15.04 -26.20
CA GLY A 581 10.04 13.79 -26.29
C GLY A 581 10.54 12.70 -25.37
N TRP A 582 11.27 13.03 -24.32
CA TRP A 582 11.67 12.04 -23.30
C TRP A 582 10.50 11.66 -22.39
N LEU A 583 9.68 12.66 -22.03
CA LEU A 583 8.41 12.46 -21.34
C LEU A 583 7.26 12.92 -22.26
N ILE A 584 6.28 12.06 -22.46
CA ILE A 584 5.07 12.35 -23.22
C ILE A 584 3.92 12.43 -22.23
N PRO A 585 3.45 13.63 -21.84
CA PRO A 585 2.31 13.77 -20.93
C PRO A 585 1.03 13.26 -21.61
N ILE A 586 0.24 12.49 -20.87
CA ILE A 586 -0.98 11.84 -21.36
C ILE A 586 -2.22 12.42 -20.65
N SER A 587 -2.29 12.30 -19.31
CA SER A 587 -3.45 12.74 -18.55
C SER A 587 -3.10 13.21 -17.14
N HIS A 588 -3.94 14.13 -16.62
CA HIS A 588 -4.00 14.45 -15.21
C HIS A 588 -5.17 13.70 -14.60
N GLU A 589 -4.91 12.93 -13.56
CA GLU A 589 -5.91 12.09 -12.93
C GLU A 589 -6.78 12.88 -11.93
N HIS A 590 -8.05 12.47 -11.83
CA HIS A 590 -8.93 12.93 -10.76
C HIS A 590 -8.90 11.92 -9.62
N GLN A 591 -8.71 12.40 -8.42
CA GLN A 591 -8.92 11.60 -7.24
C GLN A 591 -10.32 11.79 -6.70
N HIS A 592 -10.95 10.66 -6.36
CA HIS A 592 -12.22 10.60 -5.69
C HIS A 592 -12.01 10.00 -4.30
N ILE A 593 -12.54 10.68 -3.27
CA ILE A 593 -12.57 10.19 -1.89
C ILE A 593 -14.04 10.08 -1.52
N GLU A 594 -14.50 8.87 -1.26
CA GLU A 594 -15.85 8.60 -0.75
C GLU A 594 -15.78 8.30 0.74
N LEU A 595 -16.71 8.85 1.51
CA LEU A 595 -16.73 8.69 2.97
C LEU A 595 -18.15 8.46 3.47
N GLU A 596 -18.27 7.61 4.50
CA GLU A 596 -19.51 7.40 5.22
C GLU A 596 -19.83 8.61 6.11
N SER A 597 -21.12 8.82 6.42
CA SER A 597 -21.61 10.03 7.11
C SER A 597 -21.05 10.22 8.53
N HIS A 598 -20.63 9.14 9.17
CA HIS A 598 -20.02 9.17 10.52
C HIS A 598 -18.54 9.55 10.51
N VAL A 599 -17.85 9.51 9.35
CA VAL A 599 -16.44 9.88 9.23
C VAL A 599 -16.31 11.39 9.12
N ALA A 600 -15.41 11.96 9.91
CA ALA A 600 -15.13 13.39 9.95
C ALA A 600 -13.62 13.65 9.98
N GLY A 601 -13.20 14.93 9.85
CA GLY A 601 -11.79 15.32 9.81
C GLY A 601 -11.12 15.02 8.45
N VAL A 602 -11.91 14.71 7.43
CA VAL A 602 -11.39 14.38 6.09
C VAL A 602 -10.96 15.66 5.38
N GLU A 603 -9.68 15.78 5.13
CA GLU A 603 -9.07 16.83 4.33
C GLU A 603 -8.29 16.20 3.18
N ALA A 604 -8.72 16.45 1.94
CA ALA A 604 -8.03 15.93 0.77
C ALA A 604 -6.61 16.52 0.66
N ALA A 605 -5.61 15.66 0.59
CA ALA A 605 -4.23 16.03 0.35
C ALA A 605 -3.88 15.88 -1.15
N PRO A 606 -2.92 16.65 -1.69
CA PRO A 606 -2.45 16.50 -3.08
C PRO A 606 -1.99 15.09 -3.43
N LEU A 607 -1.39 14.38 -2.49
CA LEU A 607 -0.91 13.00 -2.63
C LEU A 607 -2.01 11.97 -2.86
N GLY A 608 -3.25 12.37 -2.70
CA GLY A 608 -4.36 11.48 -2.95
C GLY A 608 -4.86 10.73 -1.74
N PHE A 609 -4.25 10.84 -0.59
CA PHE A 609 -4.66 10.24 0.68
C PHE A 609 -4.98 11.34 1.71
N VAL A 610 -5.74 10.98 2.72
CA VAL A 610 -6.06 11.87 3.85
C VAL A 610 -5.13 11.57 5.02
N PRO A 611 -4.62 12.57 5.76
CA PRO A 611 -3.87 12.33 6.97
C PRO A 611 -4.74 11.61 8.00
N PHE A 612 -4.40 10.36 8.34
CA PHE A 612 -5.21 9.54 9.24
C PHE A 612 -5.28 10.09 10.66
N ALA A 613 -4.24 10.83 11.09
CA ALA A 613 -4.21 11.45 12.40
C ALA A 613 -5.33 12.50 12.62
N ASN A 614 -5.87 13.07 11.53
CA ASN A 614 -6.93 14.08 11.59
C ASN A 614 -8.34 13.47 11.55
N LEU A 615 -8.47 12.18 11.25
CA LEU A 615 -9.75 11.50 11.14
C LEU A 615 -10.36 11.22 12.52
N TRP A 616 -11.68 11.29 12.58
CA TRP A 616 -12.45 10.92 13.77
C TRP A 616 -13.86 10.44 13.38
N VAL A 617 -14.52 9.76 14.31
CA VAL A 617 -15.86 9.20 14.15
C VAL A 617 -16.84 10.00 15.00
N ARG A 618 -17.99 10.35 14.42
CA ARG A 618 -19.09 11.07 15.10
C ARG A 618 -19.88 10.14 15.99
#